data_d444a6c1639d89c40cd14c3eb09ab3aa
#
_entry.id   d444a6c1639d89c40cd14c3eb09ab3aa
#
_cell.length_a   1.000
_cell.length_b   1.000
_cell.length_c   1.000
_cell.angle_alpha   90.00
_cell.angle_beta   90.00
_cell.angle_gamma   90.00
#
_symmetry.space_group_name_H-M   'P 1'
#
loop_
_entity.id
_entity.type
_entity.pdbx_description
1 polymer ?
#
loop_
_entity_poly.entity_id
_entity_poly.type
_entity_poly.pdbx_seq_one_letter_code
_entity_poly.pdbx_strand_id
1 'polypeptide(L)'
;MAAGCGHKSVDVLGVRKMSAVPLSRLNRRCVLWGGAAAAGTVFLSPGLAQTPEPLNSRLSGNISPVHDPCAIREGDTYYVFSTNLGGGAGAQIPWRTSKDLLTWEKGGYVFSGIPEWANEAVPGTGGIWAPDISYFNGRYLLYYACSTFGKNRSAIGLATNTTLNPSSPDFKWVDQGLVFESKPGDDFNAIDPSHVVDRDGKHWLAFGSFWGGIKLIELDPATGKPLPSKPQVYSLAKRPTNDPGLDAIEAPFIVERGGYYYLFCAFDFCCRGADSNYYTVVGRSRSITGPYGDSNRYAMSTGNGTVVLKYDPGARWRGPGGASILRDGTQDYIVYHAYDARREGTPTLRIAPLVWSPDGWPTALT
;
A
#
# COMPACT_ATOMS: atom_id res chain seq x y z
N MET A 1 -56.37 20.74 -7.57
CA MET A 1 -56.79 21.41 -6.30
C MET A 1 -55.54 21.74 -5.53
N ALA A 2 -55.30 23.02 -5.34
CA ALA A 2 -54.16 23.60 -4.65
C ALA A 2 -54.40 23.66 -3.14
N ALA A 3 -53.32 23.72 -2.39
CA ALA A 3 -53.11 24.40 -1.11
C ALA A 3 -52.07 23.59 -0.27
N GLY A 4 -51.05 24.12 0.35
CA GLY A 4 -50.70 25.48 0.65
C GLY A 4 -49.43 25.47 1.51
N CYS A 5 -48.70 26.50 1.34
CA CYS A 5 -47.43 26.90 1.97
C CYS A 5 -47.49 27.01 3.51
N GLY A 6 -46.43 26.69 4.22
CA GLY A 6 -46.27 26.96 5.64
C GLY A 6 -44.82 27.22 6.01
N HIS A 7 -44.32 28.42 5.78
CA HIS A 7 -43.07 28.96 6.34
C HIS A 7 -43.24 29.19 7.87
N LYS A 8 -42.29 28.73 8.65
CA LYS A 8 -42.00 29.32 9.98
C LYS A 8 -40.52 29.70 10.07
N SER A 9 -40.32 30.99 10.05
CA SER A 9 -39.10 31.69 10.51
C SER A 9 -38.96 31.56 12.03
N VAL A 10 -37.76 31.32 12.52
CA VAL A 10 -37.39 31.54 13.93
C VAL A 10 -36.15 32.42 13.97
N ASP A 11 -36.29 33.45 14.76
CA ASP A 11 -35.43 34.62 14.90
C ASP A 11 -34.06 34.36 15.50
N VAL A 12 -33.16 35.26 15.10
CA VAL A 12 -31.79 35.50 15.57
C VAL A 12 -31.87 36.34 16.89
N LEU A 13 -31.14 35.95 17.90
CA LEU A 13 -30.67 36.87 18.96
C LEU A 13 -29.52 36.23 19.76
N GLY A 14 -28.38 36.90 19.80
CA GLY A 14 -27.60 37.18 20.94
C GLY A 14 -26.09 37.26 20.78
N VAL A 15 -25.57 38.32 20.14
CA VAL A 15 -24.15 38.66 20.20
C VAL A 15 -23.86 39.35 21.52
N ARG A 16 -23.04 38.80 22.41
CA ARG A 16 -22.42 39.50 23.53
C ARG A 16 -21.01 39.93 23.17
N LYS A 17 -20.82 41.27 23.11
CA LYS A 17 -19.53 41.95 23.09
C LYS A 17 -18.90 41.85 24.47
N MET A 18 -17.63 41.45 24.54
CA MET A 18 -16.80 41.64 25.69
C MET A 18 -15.85 42.82 25.47
N SER A 19 -15.89 43.71 26.45
CA SER A 19 -15.24 45.00 26.49
C SER A 19 -13.72 44.91 26.77
N ALA A 20 -12.98 45.84 26.19
CA ALA A 20 -11.57 46.09 26.43
C ALA A 20 -11.35 46.78 27.80
N VAL A 21 -10.26 46.41 28.49
CA VAL A 21 -9.77 47.09 29.69
C VAL A 21 -8.49 47.84 29.34
N PRO A 22 -8.32 49.10 29.79
CA PRO A 22 -7.24 49.98 29.37
C PRO A 22 -5.96 49.83 30.19
N LEU A 23 -4.82 50.04 29.52
CA LEU A 23 -3.48 50.17 30.09
C LEU A 23 -3.34 51.44 30.92
N SER A 24 -2.93 51.31 32.21
CA SER A 24 -2.47 52.41 33.03
C SER A 24 -0.95 52.53 33.04
N ARG A 25 -0.48 53.73 32.85
CA ARG A 25 0.90 54.23 32.87
C ARG A 25 1.53 54.07 34.23
N LEU A 26 2.83 53.74 34.28
CA LEU A 26 3.68 54.12 35.42
C LEU A 26 5.07 54.57 34.96
N ASN A 27 5.51 55.55 35.71
CA ASN A 27 6.45 56.62 35.48
C ASN A 27 7.94 56.27 35.44
N ARG A 28 8.64 57.27 34.90
CA ARG A 28 10.10 57.45 34.72
C ARG A 28 10.89 57.59 36.04
N ARG A 29 12.17 57.34 35.83
CA ARG A 29 13.40 57.87 36.46
C ARG A 29 14.15 56.93 37.38
N CYS A 30 15.30 56.47 36.87
CA CYS A 30 16.61 56.81 37.56
C CYS A 30 17.75 56.53 36.54
N VAL A 31 18.53 57.56 36.32
CA VAL A 31 19.79 57.56 35.55
C VAL A 31 20.89 57.26 36.57
N LEU A 32 21.78 56.29 36.23
CA LEU A 32 23.16 56.26 36.72
C LEU A 32 24.10 55.70 35.70
N TRP A 33 25.15 56.41 35.44
CA TRP A 33 26.26 56.11 34.52
C TRP A 33 27.16 54.98 35.04
N GLY A 34 27.63 54.13 34.17
CA GLY A 34 28.70 53.16 34.45
C GLY A 34 29.19 52.48 33.17
N GLY A 35 30.40 52.74 32.83
CA GLY A 35 31.40 52.32 31.90
C GLY A 35 31.11 51.19 30.89
N ALA A 36 31.47 51.48 29.66
CA ALA A 36 31.46 50.57 28.51
C ALA A 36 32.52 49.46 28.65
N ALA A 37 32.09 48.20 28.48
CA ALA A 37 32.89 47.12 27.93
C ALA A 37 32.04 46.45 26.85
N ALA A 38 32.37 46.68 25.59
CA ALA A 38 31.75 46.05 24.46
C ALA A 38 32.22 44.60 24.38
N ALA A 39 31.54 43.67 25.01
CA ALA A 39 31.64 42.26 24.71
C ALA A 39 30.71 41.98 23.54
N GLY A 40 31.28 41.81 22.35
CA GLY A 40 30.56 41.37 21.17
C GLY A 40 30.03 39.96 21.37
N THR A 41 28.78 39.85 21.76
CA THR A 41 28.03 38.59 21.70
C THR A 41 27.74 38.29 20.26
N VAL A 42 28.53 37.37 19.66
CA VAL A 42 28.19 36.72 18.39
C VAL A 42 26.96 35.89 18.68
N PHE A 43 25.80 36.39 18.29
CA PHE A 43 24.60 35.56 18.19
C PHE A 43 24.84 34.57 17.05
N LEU A 44 25.33 33.37 17.36
CA LEU A 44 25.19 32.23 16.50
C LEU A 44 23.68 31.95 16.37
N SER A 45 23.09 32.38 15.28
CA SER A 45 21.74 31.95 14.90
C SER A 45 21.73 30.41 14.93
N PRO A 46 20.83 29.77 15.69
CA PRO A 46 20.68 28.32 15.57
C PRO A 46 20.35 28.04 14.12
N GLY A 47 21.29 27.39 13.41
CA GLY A 47 21.05 26.91 12.07
C GLY A 47 19.76 26.10 12.12
N LEU A 48 18.77 26.51 11.34
CA LEU A 48 17.56 25.74 11.15
C LEU A 48 18.02 24.35 10.69
N ALA A 49 17.92 23.36 11.56
CA ALA A 49 18.13 21.97 11.18
C ALA A 49 17.16 21.71 10.02
N GLN A 50 17.70 21.57 8.81
CA GLN A 50 16.90 21.21 7.65
C GLN A 50 16.24 19.89 7.98
N THR A 51 14.91 19.84 7.99
CA THR A 51 14.18 18.58 8.06
C THR A 51 14.70 17.70 6.92
N PRO A 52 15.16 16.47 7.21
CA PRO A 52 15.65 15.59 6.16
C PRO A 52 14.62 15.49 5.04
N GLU A 53 15.06 15.62 3.78
CA GLU A 53 14.17 15.46 2.64
C GLU A 53 13.46 14.09 2.72
N PRO A 54 12.16 14.03 2.38
CA PRO A 54 11.43 12.78 2.36
C PRO A 54 12.16 11.72 1.51
N LEU A 55 12.18 10.47 1.95
CA LEU A 55 12.83 9.36 1.25
C LEU A 55 12.40 9.32 -0.23
N ASN A 56 11.13 9.56 -0.48
CA ASN A 56 10.53 9.59 -1.81
C ASN A 56 11.18 10.59 -2.78
N SER A 57 11.68 11.73 -2.32
CA SER A 57 12.33 12.74 -3.17
C SER A 57 13.75 12.33 -3.59
N ARG A 58 14.33 11.37 -2.87
CA ARG A 58 15.71 10.89 -3.05
C ARG A 58 15.82 9.60 -3.88
N LEU A 59 14.67 8.96 -4.21
CA LEU A 59 14.67 7.74 -5.01
C LEU A 59 15.23 7.97 -6.40
N SER A 60 16.13 7.10 -6.84
CA SER A 60 16.84 7.20 -8.10
C SER A 60 17.11 5.84 -8.74
N GLY A 61 17.65 5.84 -9.96
CA GLY A 61 18.00 4.64 -10.72
C GLY A 61 16.78 3.99 -11.40
N ASN A 62 16.69 2.69 -11.35
CA ASN A 62 15.66 1.90 -12.03
C ASN A 62 14.35 1.85 -11.22
N ILE A 63 13.69 3.01 -11.05
CA ILE A 63 12.45 3.15 -10.30
C ILE A 63 11.20 3.24 -11.19
N SER A 64 11.34 3.19 -12.52
CA SER A 64 10.24 3.37 -13.48
C SER A 64 10.51 2.60 -14.77
N PRO A 65 9.49 1.96 -15.39
CA PRO A 65 8.16 1.79 -14.84
C PRO A 65 8.12 0.73 -13.72
N VAL A 66 7.28 0.96 -12.70
CA VAL A 66 7.03 0.02 -11.60
C VAL A 66 5.55 0.11 -11.20
N HIS A 67 4.87 -1.02 -11.18
CA HIS A 67 3.47 -1.17 -10.77
C HIS A 67 3.35 -2.34 -9.80
N ASP A 68 2.52 -2.24 -8.77
CA ASP A 68 2.30 -3.23 -7.72
C ASP A 68 3.62 -3.77 -7.12
N PRO A 69 4.47 -2.90 -6.56
CA PRO A 69 5.73 -3.35 -6.01
C PRO A 69 5.53 -4.11 -4.70
N CYS A 70 6.15 -5.27 -4.57
CA CYS A 70 6.37 -5.90 -3.28
C CYS A 70 7.86 -5.96 -2.96
N ALA A 71 8.21 -5.76 -1.70
CA ALA A 71 9.58 -5.63 -1.26
C ALA A 71 9.95 -6.62 -0.17
N ILE A 72 11.18 -7.12 -0.24
CA ILE A 72 11.79 -7.98 0.78
C ILE A 72 13.28 -7.68 0.88
N ARG A 73 13.90 -8.08 2.01
CA ARG A 73 15.34 -7.99 2.23
C ARG A 73 15.96 -9.37 2.40
N GLU A 74 17.09 -9.60 1.73
CA GLU A 74 17.98 -10.73 1.99
C GLU A 74 19.38 -10.19 2.30
N GLY A 75 19.88 -10.50 3.51
CA GLY A 75 21.17 -9.98 3.96
C GLY A 75 21.19 -8.45 4.00
N ASP A 76 22.07 -7.83 3.20
CA ASP A 76 22.22 -6.39 3.05
C ASP A 76 21.55 -5.82 1.80
N THR A 77 20.80 -6.64 1.07
CA THR A 77 20.18 -6.28 -0.21
C THR A 77 18.67 -6.26 -0.11
N TYR A 78 18.08 -5.16 -0.58
CA TYR A 78 16.64 -5.01 -0.78
C TYR A 78 16.27 -5.43 -2.18
N TYR A 79 15.16 -6.11 -2.32
CA TYR A 79 14.59 -6.55 -3.59
C TYR A 79 13.17 -6.01 -3.73
N VAL A 80 12.82 -5.54 -4.94
CA VAL A 80 11.47 -5.16 -5.33
C VAL A 80 11.08 -5.96 -6.55
N PHE A 81 10.01 -6.72 -6.44
CA PHE A 81 9.33 -7.41 -7.55
C PHE A 81 8.12 -6.59 -7.97
N SER A 82 7.71 -6.66 -9.22
CA SER A 82 6.59 -5.85 -9.71
C SER A 82 5.86 -6.50 -10.88
N THR A 83 4.67 -5.99 -11.17
CA THR A 83 3.88 -6.34 -12.36
C THR A 83 4.70 -6.17 -13.63
N ASN A 84 4.53 -7.08 -14.59
CA ASN A 84 5.09 -6.94 -15.93
C ASN A 84 4.27 -5.94 -16.75
N LEU A 85 4.83 -4.77 -16.99
CA LEU A 85 4.21 -3.70 -17.80
C LEU A 85 4.58 -3.76 -19.28
N GLY A 86 5.52 -4.64 -19.67
CA GLY A 86 5.98 -4.73 -21.05
C GLY A 86 5.00 -5.42 -22.01
N GLY A 87 3.99 -6.09 -21.46
CA GLY A 87 3.04 -6.90 -22.23
C GLY A 87 3.68 -8.09 -22.96
N GLY A 88 2.83 -9.02 -23.42
CA GLY A 88 3.26 -10.15 -24.24
C GLY A 88 3.92 -11.30 -23.48
N ALA A 89 4.31 -12.33 -24.23
CA ALA A 89 4.80 -13.60 -23.70
C ALA A 89 6.28 -13.59 -23.27
N GLY A 90 6.94 -12.43 -23.27
CA GLY A 90 8.34 -12.30 -22.86
C GLY A 90 8.55 -12.50 -21.35
N ALA A 91 9.74 -12.15 -20.88
CA ALA A 91 10.13 -12.32 -19.47
C ALA A 91 9.17 -11.64 -18.50
N GLN A 92 8.83 -12.33 -17.40
CA GLN A 92 7.78 -11.98 -16.47
C GLN A 92 8.32 -11.68 -15.06
N ILE A 93 7.61 -10.85 -14.31
CA ILE A 93 7.93 -10.39 -12.97
C ILE A 93 9.33 -9.80 -12.90
N PRO A 94 9.50 -8.56 -13.39
CA PRO A 94 10.77 -7.84 -13.26
C PRO A 94 11.08 -7.58 -11.80
N TRP A 95 12.38 -7.67 -11.44
CA TRP A 95 12.84 -7.32 -10.12
C TRP A 95 14.02 -6.36 -10.15
N ARG A 96 14.22 -5.66 -9.04
CA ARG A 96 15.25 -4.64 -8.81
C ARG A 96 15.91 -4.84 -7.47
N THR A 97 17.12 -4.30 -7.32
CA THR A 97 17.88 -4.35 -6.08
C THR A 97 18.30 -2.97 -5.61
N SER A 98 18.49 -2.84 -4.30
CA SER A 98 19.09 -1.68 -3.67
C SER A 98 19.87 -2.09 -2.42
N LYS A 99 20.92 -1.31 -2.07
CA LYS A 99 21.64 -1.47 -0.80
C LYS A 99 21.23 -0.44 0.25
N ASP A 100 20.49 0.59 -0.17
CA ASP A 100 20.21 1.78 0.66
C ASP A 100 18.73 2.22 0.65
N LEU A 101 17.84 1.49 -0.06
CA LEU A 101 16.45 1.85 -0.35
C LEU A 101 16.28 3.12 -1.21
N LEU A 102 17.36 3.74 -1.65
CA LEU A 102 17.35 5.00 -2.39
C LEU A 102 17.72 4.83 -3.86
N THR A 103 18.80 4.08 -4.10
CA THR A 103 19.32 3.84 -5.45
C THR A 103 19.00 2.42 -5.89
N TRP A 104 18.21 2.29 -6.96
CA TRP A 104 17.70 1.03 -7.44
C TRP A 104 18.35 0.63 -8.76
N GLU A 105 18.83 -0.59 -8.82
CA GLU A 105 19.43 -1.18 -10.01
C GLU A 105 18.48 -2.20 -10.62
N LYS A 106 18.56 -2.35 -11.94
CA LYS A 106 17.82 -3.40 -12.64
C LYS A 106 18.42 -4.75 -12.26
N GLY A 107 17.57 -5.64 -11.77
CA GLY A 107 17.91 -7.05 -11.56
C GLY A 107 17.63 -7.89 -12.81
N GLY A 108 16.67 -8.78 -12.72
CA GLY A 108 16.26 -9.68 -13.79
C GLY A 108 14.76 -9.87 -13.83
N TYR A 109 14.37 -11.10 -14.13
CA TYR A 109 13.00 -11.55 -14.19
C TYR A 109 12.87 -12.90 -13.48
N VAL A 110 11.69 -13.20 -12.95
CA VAL A 110 11.42 -14.49 -12.31
C VAL A 110 11.25 -15.59 -13.36
N PHE A 111 10.54 -15.30 -14.45
CA PHE A 111 10.29 -16.23 -15.55
C PHE A 111 10.75 -15.67 -16.88
N SER A 112 11.14 -16.55 -17.80
CA SER A 112 11.46 -16.20 -19.18
C SER A 112 10.22 -16.01 -20.07
N GLY A 113 9.05 -16.42 -19.60
CA GLY A 113 7.76 -16.32 -20.28
C GLY A 113 6.61 -16.59 -19.33
N ILE A 114 5.39 -16.52 -19.83
CA ILE A 114 4.19 -16.90 -19.07
C ILE A 114 4.18 -18.44 -18.91
N PRO A 115 4.01 -18.97 -17.67
CA PRO A 115 3.91 -20.42 -17.46
C PRO A 115 2.76 -21.03 -18.27
N GLU A 116 2.98 -22.23 -18.81
CA GLU A 116 2.03 -22.89 -19.71
C GLU A 116 0.65 -23.06 -19.06
N TRP A 117 0.62 -23.54 -17.81
CA TRP A 117 -0.61 -23.72 -17.05
C TRP A 117 -1.43 -22.41 -16.92
N ALA A 118 -0.77 -21.24 -16.89
CA ALA A 118 -1.46 -19.94 -16.78
C ALA A 118 -2.25 -19.60 -18.04
N ASN A 119 -1.72 -19.96 -19.22
CA ASN A 119 -2.44 -19.82 -20.51
C ASN A 119 -3.65 -20.75 -20.59
N GLU A 120 -3.57 -21.94 -19.98
CA GLU A 120 -4.68 -22.89 -19.91
C GLU A 120 -5.77 -22.42 -18.95
N ALA A 121 -5.38 -22.00 -17.74
CA ALA A 121 -6.32 -21.53 -16.71
C ALA A 121 -7.00 -20.22 -17.12
N VAL A 122 -6.23 -19.28 -17.69
CA VAL A 122 -6.67 -17.93 -18.08
C VAL A 122 -6.31 -17.66 -19.54
N PRO A 123 -7.08 -18.20 -20.49
CA PRO A 123 -6.85 -17.93 -21.91
C PRO A 123 -6.85 -16.43 -22.21
N GLY A 124 -5.80 -15.98 -22.90
CA GLY A 124 -5.62 -14.57 -23.26
C GLY A 124 -4.91 -13.73 -22.19
N THR A 125 -4.37 -14.35 -21.12
CA THR A 125 -3.47 -13.62 -20.21
C THR A 125 -2.27 -13.07 -20.99
N GLY A 126 -2.01 -11.76 -20.83
CA GLY A 126 -0.96 -11.05 -21.56
C GLY A 126 0.28 -10.74 -20.71
N GLY A 127 0.33 -11.21 -19.47
CA GLY A 127 1.42 -10.96 -18.54
C GLY A 127 1.08 -11.41 -17.13
N ILE A 128 2.08 -11.38 -16.27
CA ILE A 128 1.94 -11.73 -14.86
C ILE A 128 1.91 -10.43 -14.04
N TRP A 129 0.96 -10.35 -13.08
CA TRP A 129 0.63 -9.17 -12.33
C TRP A 129 0.83 -9.37 -10.83
N ALA A 130 0.95 -8.24 -10.11
CA ALA A 130 0.89 -8.07 -8.66
C ALA A 130 1.56 -9.20 -7.88
N PRO A 131 2.89 -9.35 -7.98
CA PRO A 131 3.60 -10.34 -7.18
C PRO A 131 3.59 -9.95 -5.70
N ASP A 132 3.56 -10.96 -4.82
CA ASP A 132 3.81 -10.84 -3.39
C ASP A 132 4.89 -11.83 -2.95
N ILE A 133 5.90 -11.34 -2.22
CA ILE A 133 7.04 -12.14 -1.79
C ILE A 133 7.15 -12.22 -0.28
N SER A 134 7.37 -13.44 0.21
CA SER A 134 7.64 -13.72 1.63
C SER A 134 8.72 -14.77 1.78
N TYR A 135 9.31 -14.86 2.98
CA TYR A 135 10.29 -15.89 3.30
C TYR A 135 9.77 -16.78 4.43
N PHE A 136 9.73 -18.07 4.18
CA PHE A 136 9.29 -19.04 5.16
C PHE A 136 9.99 -20.38 4.96
N ASN A 137 10.41 -20.99 6.09
CA ASN A 137 10.97 -22.33 6.14
C ASN A 137 12.11 -22.57 5.13
N GLY A 138 13.07 -21.62 5.07
CA GLY A 138 14.26 -21.74 4.23
C GLY A 138 14.05 -21.45 2.75
N ARG A 139 12.90 -20.91 2.35
CA ARG A 139 12.60 -20.56 0.96
C ARG A 139 11.80 -19.28 0.83
N TYR A 140 11.98 -18.59 -0.27
CA TYR A 140 11.15 -17.50 -0.72
C TYR A 140 9.91 -18.06 -1.44
N LEU A 141 8.75 -17.51 -1.09
CA LEU A 141 7.46 -17.79 -1.70
C LEU A 141 7.05 -16.54 -2.46
N LEU A 142 6.92 -16.61 -3.77
CA LEU A 142 6.46 -15.53 -4.63
C LEU A 142 5.13 -15.92 -5.25
N TYR A 143 4.04 -15.37 -4.69
CA TYR A 143 2.71 -15.50 -5.29
C TYR A 143 2.56 -14.46 -6.39
N TYR A 144 1.77 -14.76 -7.41
CA TYR A 144 1.55 -13.88 -8.55
C TYR A 144 0.20 -14.13 -9.20
N ALA A 145 -0.32 -13.15 -9.92
CA ALA A 145 -1.62 -13.24 -10.57
C ALA A 145 -1.51 -13.33 -12.09
N CYS A 146 -2.39 -14.13 -12.68
CA CYS A 146 -2.64 -14.22 -14.11
C CYS A 146 -4.09 -13.87 -14.39
N SER A 147 -4.34 -12.90 -15.25
CA SER A 147 -5.69 -12.43 -15.57
C SER A 147 -5.76 -11.76 -16.93
N THR A 148 -6.98 -11.34 -17.30
CA THR A 148 -7.25 -10.42 -18.39
C THR A 148 -8.02 -9.22 -17.85
N PHE A 149 -7.66 -8.02 -18.32
CA PHE A 149 -8.19 -6.77 -17.76
C PHE A 149 -9.73 -6.72 -17.83
N GLY A 150 -10.37 -6.38 -16.71
CA GLY A 150 -11.83 -6.27 -16.59
C GLY A 150 -12.58 -7.63 -16.57
N LYS A 151 -11.87 -8.73 -16.29
CA LYS A 151 -12.46 -10.07 -16.14
C LYS A 151 -12.09 -10.65 -14.78
N ASN A 152 -12.91 -11.61 -14.31
CA ASN A 152 -12.62 -12.38 -13.11
C ASN A 152 -12.36 -13.87 -13.38
N ARG A 153 -12.12 -14.26 -14.63
CA ARG A 153 -11.45 -15.52 -14.92
C ARG A 153 -9.97 -15.30 -14.70
N SER A 154 -9.51 -15.60 -13.50
CA SER A 154 -8.17 -15.27 -13.03
C SER A 154 -7.59 -16.40 -12.20
N ALA A 155 -6.27 -16.41 -12.05
CA ALA A 155 -5.57 -17.44 -11.29
C ALA A 155 -4.37 -16.86 -10.56
N ILE A 156 -4.11 -17.37 -9.36
CA ILE A 156 -2.92 -17.09 -8.57
C ILE A 156 -1.99 -18.29 -8.70
N GLY A 157 -0.72 -18.05 -9.05
CA GLY A 157 0.36 -19.02 -9.07
C GLY A 157 1.35 -18.79 -7.94
N LEU A 158 2.26 -19.75 -7.76
CA LEU A 158 3.36 -19.68 -6.80
C LEU A 158 4.68 -20.03 -7.49
N ALA A 159 5.72 -19.23 -7.25
CA ALA A 159 7.10 -19.57 -7.54
C ALA A 159 7.91 -19.60 -6.25
N THR A 160 8.95 -20.44 -6.20
CA THR A 160 9.83 -20.55 -5.04
C THR A 160 11.30 -20.42 -5.42
N ASN A 161 12.10 -19.92 -4.49
CA ASN A 161 13.56 -19.88 -4.57
C ASN A 161 14.17 -20.04 -3.19
N THR A 162 15.39 -20.52 -3.08
CA THR A 162 16.11 -20.65 -1.80
C THR A 162 16.95 -19.42 -1.46
N THR A 163 17.27 -18.59 -2.45
CA THR A 163 18.00 -17.33 -2.30
C THR A 163 17.54 -16.33 -3.34
N LEU A 164 17.67 -15.05 -3.05
CA LEU A 164 17.44 -13.96 -4.01
C LEU A 164 18.74 -13.44 -4.64
N ASN A 165 19.90 -13.92 -4.16
CA ASN A 165 21.20 -13.55 -4.71
C ASN A 165 21.47 -14.25 -6.04
N PRO A 166 21.45 -13.54 -7.19
CA PRO A 166 21.62 -14.15 -8.51
C PRO A 166 23.04 -14.70 -8.76
N SER A 167 24.01 -14.37 -7.91
CA SER A 167 25.36 -14.91 -7.97
C SER A 167 25.51 -16.23 -7.22
N SER A 168 24.52 -16.67 -6.47
CA SER A 168 24.51 -17.97 -5.79
C SER A 168 24.26 -19.09 -6.79
N PRO A 169 24.95 -20.23 -6.68
CA PRO A 169 24.65 -21.42 -7.49
C PRO A 169 23.25 -21.98 -7.21
N ASP A 170 22.66 -21.66 -6.06
CA ASP A 170 21.34 -22.11 -5.65
C ASP A 170 20.22 -21.18 -6.14
N PHE A 171 20.57 -20.07 -6.82
CA PHE A 171 19.59 -19.13 -7.36
C PHE A 171 18.81 -19.76 -8.52
N LYS A 172 17.60 -20.19 -8.22
CA LYS A 172 16.71 -20.80 -9.21
C LYS A 172 15.26 -20.61 -8.81
N TRP A 173 14.52 -19.85 -9.62
CA TRP A 173 13.07 -19.81 -9.50
C TRP A 173 12.45 -21.10 -10.02
N VAL A 174 11.57 -21.69 -9.21
CA VAL A 174 10.82 -22.90 -9.54
C VAL A 174 9.34 -22.60 -9.52
N ASP A 175 8.68 -22.71 -10.65
CA ASP A 175 7.23 -22.59 -10.73
C ASP A 175 6.55 -23.78 -10.03
N GLN A 176 5.68 -23.47 -9.08
CA GLN A 176 4.87 -24.46 -8.34
C GLN A 176 3.47 -24.61 -8.95
N GLY A 177 3.15 -23.86 -10.02
CA GLY A 177 1.87 -23.88 -10.71
C GLY A 177 0.74 -23.20 -9.94
N LEU A 178 -0.47 -23.56 -10.33
CA LEU A 178 -1.72 -23.01 -9.82
C LEU A 178 -1.87 -23.17 -8.30
N VAL A 179 -2.27 -22.10 -7.63
CA VAL A 179 -2.62 -22.06 -6.20
C VAL A 179 -4.13 -21.94 -6.02
N PHE A 180 -4.74 -20.93 -6.64
CA PHE A 180 -6.17 -20.66 -6.53
C PHE A 180 -6.67 -19.93 -7.78
N GLU A 181 -7.94 -20.13 -8.12
CA GLU A 181 -8.55 -19.51 -9.32
C GLU A 181 -9.92 -18.94 -9.02
N SER A 182 -10.35 -17.99 -9.82
CA SER A 182 -11.74 -17.55 -9.96
C SER A 182 -12.26 -17.81 -11.36
N LYS A 183 -13.56 -18.02 -11.46
CA LYS A 183 -14.28 -18.29 -12.71
C LYS A 183 -15.41 -17.29 -12.92
N PRO A 184 -15.86 -17.07 -14.15
CA PRO A 184 -17.07 -16.29 -14.38
C PRO A 184 -18.23 -16.83 -13.56
N GLY A 185 -18.86 -15.93 -12.78
CA GLY A 185 -19.94 -16.28 -11.84
C GLY A 185 -19.52 -16.31 -10.37
N ASP A 186 -18.20 -16.36 -10.06
CA ASP A 186 -17.73 -16.17 -8.70
C ASP A 186 -17.91 -14.70 -8.26
N ASP A 187 -18.14 -14.51 -6.97
CA ASP A 187 -18.28 -13.16 -6.38
C ASP A 187 -16.94 -12.51 -6.03
N PHE A 188 -15.84 -13.02 -6.59
CA PHE A 188 -14.49 -12.51 -6.37
C PHE A 188 -13.62 -12.64 -7.62
N ASN A 189 -12.48 -11.96 -7.58
CA ASN A 189 -11.43 -12.03 -8.59
C ASN A 189 -10.12 -12.52 -7.93
N ALA A 190 -9.58 -13.67 -8.37
CA ALA A 190 -8.38 -14.26 -7.80
C ALA A 190 -7.12 -13.59 -8.37
N ILE A 191 -6.89 -12.33 -8.00
CA ILE A 191 -5.67 -11.55 -8.28
C ILE A 191 -5.21 -10.81 -7.03
N ASP A 192 -4.08 -10.14 -7.12
CA ASP A 192 -3.46 -9.36 -6.05
C ASP A 192 -3.22 -10.20 -4.78
N PRO A 193 -2.47 -11.29 -4.88
CA PRO A 193 -2.18 -12.14 -3.74
C PRO A 193 -1.34 -11.41 -2.68
N SER A 194 -1.59 -11.69 -1.40
CA SER A 194 -0.73 -11.31 -0.28
C SER A 194 -0.68 -12.44 0.74
N HIS A 195 0.51 -13.01 0.95
CA HIS A 195 0.75 -14.10 1.88
C HIS A 195 1.07 -13.57 3.26
N VAL A 196 0.44 -14.15 4.29
CA VAL A 196 0.69 -13.82 5.69
C VAL A 196 0.66 -15.05 6.57
N VAL A 197 1.54 -15.09 7.57
CA VAL A 197 1.52 -16.09 8.64
C VAL A 197 0.91 -15.44 9.87
N ASP A 198 -0.12 -16.07 10.43
CA ASP A 198 -0.77 -15.56 11.63
C ASP A 198 0.02 -15.91 12.91
N ARG A 199 -0.46 -15.44 14.06
CA ARG A 199 0.19 -15.65 15.37
C ARG A 199 0.20 -17.10 15.82
N ASP A 200 -0.69 -17.91 15.27
CA ASP A 200 -0.81 -19.34 15.56
C ASP A 200 0.04 -20.19 14.59
N GLY A 201 0.77 -19.54 13.67
CA GLY A 201 1.61 -20.18 12.66
C GLY A 201 0.85 -20.71 11.44
N LYS A 202 -0.41 -20.37 11.28
CA LYS A 202 -1.18 -20.72 10.10
C LYS A 202 -0.86 -19.77 8.95
N HIS A 203 -0.85 -20.31 7.75
CA HIS A 203 -0.61 -19.57 6.52
C HIS A 203 -1.91 -19.18 5.85
N TRP A 204 -1.94 -17.95 5.38
CA TRP A 204 -3.11 -17.37 4.75
C TRP A 204 -2.72 -16.65 3.47
N LEU A 205 -3.64 -16.61 2.51
CA LEU A 205 -3.55 -15.84 1.28
C LEU A 205 -4.73 -14.89 1.23
N ALA A 206 -4.46 -13.59 1.36
CA ALA A 206 -5.41 -12.55 1.02
C ALA A 206 -5.32 -12.27 -0.48
N PHE A 207 -6.45 -11.96 -1.12
CA PHE A 207 -6.52 -11.64 -2.55
C PHE A 207 -7.82 -10.92 -2.87
N GLY A 208 -7.92 -10.35 -4.06
CA GLY A 208 -9.18 -9.81 -4.56
C GLY A 208 -9.07 -8.42 -5.15
N SER A 209 -9.92 -8.18 -6.12
CA SER A 209 -10.06 -6.93 -6.85
C SER A 209 -11.48 -6.80 -7.35
N PHE A 210 -12.15 -5.69 -7.08
CA PHE A 210 -13.55 -5.45 -7.45
C PHE A 210 -14.52 -6.56 -6.96
N TRP A 211 -15.60 -6.83 -7.68
CA TRP A 211 -16.62 -7.85 -7.36
C TRP A 211 -17.02 -7.83 -5.88
N GLY A 212 -16.91 -8.98 -5.20
CA GLY A 212 -17.18 -9.10 -3.78
C GLY A 212 -16.04 -8.68 -2.85
N GLY A 213 -15.04 -7.96 -3.39
CA GLY A 213 -13.93 -7.35 -2.63
C GLY A 213 -12.84 -8.34 -2.23
N ILE A 214 -12.22 -8.05 -1.10
CA ILE A 214 -11.05 -8.76 -0.58
C ILE A 214 -11.47 -10.02 0.16
N LYS A 215 -10.81 -11.12 -0.20
CA LYS A 215 -11.02 -12.46 0.34
C LYS A 215 -9.75 -12.97 1.04
N LEU A 216 -9.92 -14.04 1.82
CA LEU A 216 -8.84 -14.73 2.52
C LEU A 216 -9.11 -16.23 2.50
N ILE A 217 -8.08 -17.03 2.26
CA ILE A 217 -8.11 -18.50 2.38
C ILE A 217 -6.94 -18.99 3.20
N GLU A 218 -7.11 -20.14 3.88
CA GLU A 218 -6.04 -20.82 4.61
C GLU A 218 -5.20 -21.67 3.64
N LEU A 219 -3.88 -21.66 3.83
CA LEU A 219 -2.92 -22.45 3.05
C LEU A 219 -2.28 -23.53 3.90
N ASP A 220 -1.89 -24.61 3.26
CA ASP A 220 -0.97 -25.60 3.82
C ASP A 220 0.45 -25.02 3.86
N PRO A 221 1.10 -24.90 5.03
CA PRO A 221 2.45 -24.34 5.14
C PRO A 221 3.52 -25.18 4.43
N ALA A 222 3.28 -26.47 4.21
CA ALA A 222 4.22 -27.34 3.51
C ALA A 222 4.27 -27.04 2.00
N THR A 223 3.12 -26.79 1.40
CA THR A 223 2.99 -26.61 -0.05
C THR A 223 2.82 -25.15 -0.47
N GLY A 224 2.34 -24.27 0.42
CA GLY A 224 1.94 -22.90 0.09
C GLY A 224 0.65 -22.82 -0.76
N LYS A 225 -0.14 -23.91 -0.79
CA LYS A 225 -1.38 -24.02 -1.55
C LYS A 225 -2.56 -24.28 -0.61
N PRO A 226 -3.82 -24.04 -1.03
CA PRO A 226 -4.95 -24.41 -0.23
C PRO A 226 -4.91 -25.88 0.18
N LEU A 227 -5.41 -26.19 1.38
CA LEU A 227 -5.58 -27.57 1.81
C LEU A 227 -6.44 -28.34 0.79
N PRO A 228 -6.25 -29.68 0.63
CA PRO A 228 -6.92 -30.49 -0.39
C PRO A 228 -8.45 -30.38 -0.39
N SER A 229 -9.06 -30.11 0.78
CA SER A 229 -10.48 -29.79 0.89
C SER A 229 -10.76 -28.41 0.30
N LYS A 230 -11.94 -28.21 -0.29
CA LYS A 230 -12.39 -26.90 -0.77
C LYS A 230 -12.15 -25.84 0.32
N PRO A 231 -11.32 -24.82 0.09
CA PRO A 231 -10.98 -23.86 1.13
C PRO A 231 -12.21 -23.03 1.50
N GLN A 232 -12.33 -22.70 2.78
CA GLN A 232 -13.27 -21.69 3.23
C GLN A 232 -12.76 -20.33 2.75
N VAL A 233 -13.62 -19.58 2.06
CA VAL A 233 -13.31 -18.22 1.59
C VAL A 233 -13.95 -17.21 2.57
N TYR A 234 -13.10 -16.45 3.26
CA TYR A 234 -13.51 -15.39 4.18
C TYR A 234 -13.57 -14.07 3.43
N SER A 235 -14.60 -13.25 3.68
CA SER A 235 -14.70 -11.89 3.15
C SER A 235 -14.15 -10.89 4.16
N LEU A 236 -13.12 -10.12 3.81
CA LEU A 236 -12.45 -9.20 4.72
C LEU A 236 -12.92 -7.75 4.54
N ALA A 237 -13.01 -7.29 3.31
CA ALA A 237 -13.36 -5.91 2.97
C ALA A 237 -14.06 -5.85 1.62
N LYS A 238 -14.95 -4.88 1.43
CA LYS A 238 -15.54 -4.60 0.11
C LYS A 238 -16.10 -3.18 0.09
N ARG A 239 -16.30 -2.63 -1.08
CA ARG A 239 -17.00 -1.36 -1.28
C ARG A 239 -18.40 -1.63 -1.85
N PRO A 240 -19.42 -1.80 -1.01
CA PRO A 240 -20.79 -2.02 -1.48
C PRO A 240 -21.28 -0.75 -2.17
N THR A 241 -21.81 -0.90 -3.37
CA THR A 241 -22.38 0.20 -4.14
C THR A 241 -23.46 -0.33 -5.09
N ASN A 242 -24.47 0.51 -5.35
CA ASN A 242 -25.45 0.27 -6.39
C ASN A 242 -25.01 0.87 -7.73
N ASP A 243 -23.85 1.55 -7.76
CA ASP A 243 -23.33 2.21 -8.93
C ASP A 243 -22.19 1.37 -9.51
N PRO A 244 -22.37 0.79 -10.71
CA PRO A 244 -21.34 -0.03 -11.34
C PRO A 244 -20.01 0.72 -11.47
N GLY A 245 -18.92 0.10 -10.99
CA GLY A 245 -17.58 0.67 -11.01
C GLY A 245 -17.19 1.49 -9.79
N LEU A 246 -18.08 1.69 -8.79
CA LEU A 246 -17.71 2.28 -7.50
C LEU A 246 -17.35 1.22 -6.45
N ASP A 247 -17.39 -0.06 -6.81
CA ASP A 247 -16.94 -1.18 -5.98
C ASP A 247 -15.41 -1.39 -6.02
N ALA A 248 -14.69 -0.43 -6.54
CA ALA A 248 -13.23 -0.48 -6.73
C ALA A 248 -12.48 -0.55 -5.39
N ILE A 249 -12.11 -1.75 -5.01
CA ILE A 249 -11.20 -2.12 -3.92
C ILE A 249 -10.32 -3.25 -4.40
N GLU A 250 -8.99 -3.17 -4.16
CA GLU A 250 -8.04 -4.20 -4.56
C GLU A 250 -6.72 -4.12 -3.77
N ALA A 251 -5.72 -4.88 -4.19
CA ALA A 251 -4.36 -4.88 -3.65
C ALA A 251 -4.31 -5.04 -2.13
N PRO A 252 -4.83 -6.14 -1.56
CA PRO A 252 -4.74 -6.37 -0.13
C PRO A 252 -3.30 -6.64 0.29
N PHE A 253 -2.92 -6.12 1.47
CA PHE A 253 -1.69 -6.50 2.15
C PHE A 253 -1.93 -6.56 3.65
N ILE A 254 -1.57 -7.69 4.29
CA ILE A 254 -1.81 -7.88 5.72
C ILE A 254 -0.49 -7.92 6.48
N VAL A 255 -0.40 -7.13 7.56
CA VAL A 255 0.69 -7.21 8.53
C VAL A 255 0.13 -7.41 9.95
N GLU A 256 0.82 -8.20 10.76
CA GLU A 256 0.57 -8.28 12.20
C GLU A 256 1.44 -7.26 12.94
N ARG A 257 0.84 -6.48 13.86
CA ARG A 257 1.56 -5.59 14.77
C ARG A 257 0.76 -5.35 16.04
N GLY A 258 1.44 -5.49 17.18
CA GLY A 258 0.87 -5.14 18.49
C GLY A 258 -0.44 -5.88 18.82
N GLY A 259 -0.57 -7.12 18.37
CA GLY A 259 -1.74 -7.96 18.59
C GLY A 259 -2.94 -7.63 17.68
N TYR A 260 -2.72 -6.87 16.62
CA TYR A 260 -3.69 -6.63 15.55
C TYR A 260 -3.14 -7.06 14.20
N TYR A 261 -4.02 -7.51 13.33
CA TYR A 261 -3.79 -7.61 11.90
C TYR A 261 -4.27 -6.33 11.24
N TYR A 262 -3.43 -5.73 10.40
CA TYR A 262 -3.73 -4.53 9.62
C TYR A 262 -3.88 -4.93 8.17
N LEU A 263 -5.06 -4.70 7.61
CA LEU A 263 -5.36 -4.93 6.20
C LEU A 263 -5.27 -3.60 5.46
N PHE A 264 -4.24 -3.45 4.63
CA PHE A 264 -4.12 -2.38 3.67
C PHE A 264 -4.83 -2.78 2.39
N CYS A 265 -5.52 -1.84 1.76
CA CYS A 265 -6.16 -2.00 0.45
C CYS A 265 -6.04 -0.71 -0.33
N ALA A 266 -6.14 -0.79 -1.63
CA ALA A 266 -6.31 0.37 -2.48
C ALA A 266 -7.78 0.54 -2.87
N PHE A 267 -8.25 1.78 -2.86
CA PHE A 267 -9.58 2.21 -3.27
C PHE A 267 -9.50 3.03 -4.55
N ASP A 268 -10.60 3.09 -5.29
CA ASP A 268 -10.76 3.76 -6.57
C ASP A 268 -9.88 3.13 -7.69
N PHE A 269 -9.41 3.90 -8.65
CA PHE A 269 -8.93 3.34 -9.91
C PHE A 269 -7.45 3.59 -10.13
N CYS A 270 -6.72 2.50 -10.37
CA CYS A 270 -5.41 2.49 -11.01
C CYS A 270 -5.53 2.62 -12.55
N CYS A 271 -4.41 2.46 -13.23
CA CYS A 271 -4.29 2.07 -14.64
C CYS A 271 -4.88 3.09 -15.64
N ARG A 272 -4.99 4.35 -15.22
CA ARG A 272 -5.46 5.49 -16.03
C ARG A 272 -4.36 6.56 -16.22
N GLY A 273 -3.09 6.18 -16.06
CA GLY A 273 -1.97 7.11 -16.12
C GLY A 273 -2.16 8.25 -15.12
N ALA A 274 -2.00 9.49 -15.58
CA ALA A 274 -2.15 10.70 -14.75
C ALA A 274 -3.58 10.92 -14.22
N ASP A 275 -4.58 10.25 -14.77
CA ASP A 275 -5.98 10.32 -14.35
C ASP A 275 -6.33 9.26 -13.30
N SER A 276 -5.36 8.46 -12.87
CA SER A 276 -5.55 7.50 -11.79
C SER A 276 -5.83 8.22 -10.48
N ASN A 277 -6.92 7.83 -9.81
CA ASN A 277 -7.35 8.40 -8.53
C ASN A 277 -7.24 7.41 -7.35
N TYR A 278 -6.49 6.36 -7.55
CA TYR A 278 -6.14 5.33 -6.57
C TYR A 278 -5.65 5.94 -5.24
N TYR A 279 -5.98 5.35 -4.11
CA TYR A 279 -5.45 5.73 -2.81
C TYR A 279 -5.46 4.55 -1.84
N THR A 280 -4.55 4.54 -0.88
CA THR A 280 -4.39 3.42 0.05
C THR A 280 -5.08 3.70 1.38
N VAL A 281 -5.85 2.73 1.84
CA VAL A 281 -6.53 2.74 3.15
C VAL A 281 -6.08 1.55 3.99
N VAL A 282 -6.35 1.61 5.30
CA VAL A 282 -6.09 0.53 6.24
C VAL A 282 -7.24 0.35 7.22
N GLY A 283 -7.51 -0.88 7.58
CA GLY A 283 -8.30 -1.24 8.76
C GLY A 283 -7.59 -2.29 9.59
N ARG A 284 -8.03 -2.50 10.83
CA ARG A 284 -7.43 -3.50 11.71
C ARG A 284 -8.43 -4.42 12.37
N SER A 285 -7.98 -5.62 12.72
CA SER A 285 -8.74 -6.63 13.46
C SER A 285 -7.85 -7.38 14.43
N ARG A 286 -8.42 -7.96 15.48
CA ARG A 286 -7.71 -8.90 16.35
C ARG A 286 -7.67 -10.33 15.79
N SER A 287 -8.56 -10.65 14.86
CA SER A 287 -8.60 -11.90 14.12
C SER A 287 -8.18 -11.66 12.67
N ILE A 288 -7.38 -12.55 12.10
CA ILE A 288 -6.97 -12.46 10.70
C ILE A 288 -8.16 -12.57 9.73
N THR A 289 -9.20 -13.29 10.13
CA THR A 289 -10.45 -13.43 9.37
C THR A 289 -11.43 -12.27 9.56
N GLY A 290 -11.01 -11.23 10.31
CA GLY A 290 -11.84 -10.04 10.56
C GLY A 290 -12.78 -10.17 11.78
N PRO A 291 -13.75 -9.27 11.91
CA PRO A 291 -14.00 -8.13 11.04
C PRO A 291 -12.92 -7.03 11.17
N TYR A 292 -12.55 -6.43 10.05
CA TYR A 292 -11.64 -5.30 10.01
C TYR A 292 -12.42 -3.99 10.12
N GLY A 293 -11.92 -3.07 10.94
CA GLY A 293 -12.49 -1.74 11.14
C GLY A 293 -11.46 -0.63 10.98
N ASP A 294 -11.89 0.54 10.54
CA ASP A 294 -11.08 1.76 10.44
C ASP A 294 -10.84 2.41 11.82
N SER A 295 -10.14 3.55 11.86
CA SER A 295 -9.85 4.30 13.10
C SER A 295 -11.11 4.79 13.83
N ASN A 296 -12.22 4.95 13.13
CA ASN A 296 -13.53 5.31 13.66
C ASN A 296 -14.39 4.09 14.03
N ARG A 297 -13.84 2.87 13.86
CA ARG A 297 -14.50 1.57 14.07
C ARG A 297 -15.59 1.23 13.04
N TYR A 298 -15.62 1.93 11.90
CA TYR A 298 -16.49 1.54 10.80
C TYR A 298 -15.90 0.36 10.04
N ALA A 299 -16.76 -0.59 9.67
CA ALA A 299 -16.32 -1.83 9.04
C ALA A 299 -15.79 -1.63 7.61
N MET A 300 -14.68 -2.26 7.28
CA MET A 300 -14.16 -2.27 5.89
C MET A 300 -15.09 -3.03 4.93
N SER A 301 -15.92 -3.93 5.44
CA SER A 301 -16.94 -4.62 4.64
C SER A 301 -18.09 -3.71 4.15
N THR A 302 -18.13 -2.47 4.63
CA THR A 302 -19.09 -1.43 4.22
C THR A 302 -18.43 -0.23 3.54
N GLY A 303 -17.21 -0.40 3.01
CA GLY A 303 -16.50 0.61 2.20
C GLY A 303 -15.74 1.65 3.00
N ASN A 304 -15.45 1.38 4.28
CA ASN A 304 -14.68 2.27 5.13
C ASN A 304 -13.21 1.85 5.19
N GLY A 305 -12.34 2.80 5.60
CA GLY A 305 -10.92 2.59 5.78
C GLY A 305 -10.23 3.88 6.20
N THR A 306 -9.21 3.78 7.03
CA THR A 306 -8.36 4.91 7.41
C THR A 306 -7.37 5.19 6.28
N VAL A 307 -7.35 6.41 5.75
CA VAL A 307 -6.46 6.80 4.64
C VAL A 307 -5.01 6.84 5.12
N VAL A 308 -4.13 6.14 4.39
CA VAL A 308 -2.67 6.09 4.63
C VAL A 308 -1.91 6.83 3.54
N LEU A 309 -2.26 6.59 2.27
CA LEU A 309 -1.74 7.34 1.13
C LEU A 309 -2.91 8.04 0.45
N LYS A 310 -2.85 9.36 0.40
CA LYS A 310 -3.95 10.18 -0.12
C LYS A 310 -3.76 10.46 -1.61
N TYR A 311 -4.83 10.38 -2.37
CA TYR A 311 -4.91 10.94 -3.71
C TYR A 311 -5.03 12.48 -3.65
N ASP A 312 -4.22 13.16 -4.45
CA ASP A 312 -4.29 14.61 -4.65
C ASP A 312 -4.25 14.91 -6.16
N PRO A 313 -5.36 15.44 -6.74
CA PRO A 313 -5.42 15.76 -8.16
C PRO A 313 -4.50 16.92 -8.58
N GLY A 314 -3.99 17.72 -7.63
CA GLY A 314 -3.02 18.79 -7.87
C GLY A 314 -1.56 18.32 -7.82
N ALA A 315 -1.29 17.18 -7.18
CA ALA A 315 0.06 16.70 -6.99
C ALA A 315 0.71 16.14 -8.28
N ARG A 316 2.03 16.07 -8.31
CA ARG A 316 2.77 15.36 -9.35
C ARG A 316 2.47 13.86 -9.34
N TRP A 317 2.41 13.27 -8.15
CA TRP A 317 2.24 11.84 -7.95
C TRP A 317 0.76 11.51 -7.79
N ARG A 318 0.20 10.84 -8.78
CA ARG A 318 -1.22 10.47 -8.87
C ARG A 318 -1.42 9.03 -8.42
N GLY A 319 -2.59 8.73 -7.90
CA GLY A 319 -3.04 7.37 -7.68
C GLY A 319 -2.07 6.50 -6.86
N PRO A 320 -1.67 6.87 -5.61
CA PRO A 320 -0.74 6.08 -4.81
C PRO A 320 -1.42 4.81 -4.27
N GLY A 321 -0.99 3.63 -4.75
CA GLY A 321 -1.58 2.35 -4.33
C GLY A 321 -0.77 1.13 -4.76
N GLY A 322 -1.39 -0.06 -4.72
CA GLY A 322 -0.69 -1.33 -4.94
C GLY A 322 0.43 -1.50 -3.93
N ALA A 323 0.13 -1.29 -2.64
CA ALA A 323 1.14 -1.14 -1.60
C ALA A 323 1.48 -2.46 -0.90
N SER A 324 2.76 -2.65 -0.62
CA SER A 324 3.29 -3.66 0.32
C SER A 324 3.99 -2.99 1.50
N ILE A 325 4.17 -3.71 2.60
CA ILE A 325 4.88 -3.22 3.78
C ILE A 325 6.18 -4.00 3.95
N LEU A 326 7.29 -3.28 3.86
CA LEU A 326 8.61 -3.80 4.15
C LEU A 326 8.97 -3.53 5.61
N ARG A 327 9.30 -4.57 6.36
CA ARG A 327 9.88 -4.48 7.70
C ARG A 327 11.39 -4.55 7.64
N ASP A 328 12.07 -3.54 8.16
CA ASP A 328 13.52 -3.49 8.24
C ASP A 328 13.97 -3.11 9.66
N GLY A 329 14.28 -4.12 10.44
CA GLY A 329 14.59 -3.94 11.86
C GLY A 329 13.40 -3.36 12.63
N THR A 330 13.55 -2.13 13.12
CA THR A 330 12.52 -1.40 13.88
C THR A 330 11.69 -0.44 13.02
N GLN A 331 12.07 -0.26 11.76
CA GLN A 331 11.40 0.65 10.83
C GLN A 331 10.54 -0.12 9.83
N ASP A 332 9.29 0.26 9.72
CA ASP A 332 8.41 -0.19 8.65
C ASP A 332 8.41 0.84 7.51
N TYR A 333 8.35 0.36 6.27
CA TYR A 333 8.22 1.18 5.07
C TYR A 333 6.99 0.74 4.29
N ILE A 334 6.23 1.70 3.76
CA ILE A 334 5.23 1.44 2.74
C ILE A 334 5.89 1.58 1.37
N VAL A 335 5.82 0.52 0.57
CA VAL A 335 6.37 0.43 -0.78
C VAL A 335 5.19 0.35 -1.73
N TYR A 336 5.07 1.29 -2.65
CA TYR A 336 3.90 1.45 -3.50
C TYR A 336 4.27 2.04 -4.87
N HIS A 337 3.34 2.08 -5.78
CA HIS A 337 3.52 2.86 -7.00
C HIS A 337 2.66 4.13 -6.97
N ALA A 338 3.09 5.13 -7.72
CA ALA A 338 2.28 6.29 -8.07
C ALA A 338 2.61 6.73 -9.50
N TYR A 339 1.64 7.32 -10.16
CA TYR A 339 1.74 7.73 -11.56
C TYR A 339 2.33 9.14 -11.66
N ASP A 340 3.44 9.29 -12.36
CA ASP A 340 4.13 10.58 -12.55
C ASP A 340 3.41 11.43 -13.61
N ALA A 341 2.61 12.40 -13.19
CA ALA A 341 1.89 13.30 -14.11
C ALA A 341 2.82 14.14 -15.02
N ARG A 342 4.12 14.26 -14.67
CA ARG A 342 5.13 14.93 -15.51
C ARG A 342 5.75 13.98 -16.55
N ARG A 343 5.43 12.69 -16.50
CA ARG A 343 5.93 11.64 -17.40
C ARG A 343 4.77 10.78 -17.92
N GLU A 344 3.74 11.45 -18.45
CA GLU A 344 2.57 10.80 -19.07
C GLU A 344 1.87 9.77 -18.16
N GLY A 345 1.95 9.98 -16.85
CA GLY A 345 1.38 9.05 -15.88
C GLY A 345 2.12 7.71 -15.79
N THR A 346 3.41 7.66 -16.11
CA THR A 346 4.21 6.44 -15.96
C THR A 346 4.24 6.02 -14.48
N PRO A 347 3.84 4.77 -14.15
CA PRO A 347 3.88 4.28 -12.78
C PRO A 347 5.32 4.14 -12.29
N THR A 348 5.58 4.64 -11.10
CA THR A 348 6.93 4.81 -10.55
C THR A 348 6.97 4.32 -9.11
N LEU A 349 8.03 3.61 -8.75
CA LEU A 349 8.29 3.14 -7.39
C LEU A 349 8.34 4.31 -6.41
N ARG A 350 7.62 4.19 -5.33
CA ARG A 350 7.62 5.11 -4.20
C ARG A 350 7.84 4.33 -2.90
N ILE A 351 8.60 4.90 -1.99
CA ILE A 351 8.88 4.28 -0.69
C ILE A 351 8.80 5.39 0.36
N ALA A 352 8.04 5.16 1.43
CA ALA A 352 7.96 6.09 2.53
C ALA A 352 8.07 5.36 3.87
N PRO A 353 8.73 5.96 4.89
CA PRO A 353 8.66 5.45 6.24
C PRO A 353 7.20 5.38 6.70
N LEU A 354 6.84 4.28 7.33
CA LEU A 354 5.53 4.09 7.96
C LEU A 354 5.70 4.22 9.46
N VAL A 355 5.11 5.24 10.04
CA VAL A 355 5.15 5.50 11.48
C VAL A 355 3.83 5.11 12.12
N TRP A 356 3.91 4.60 13.34
CA TRP A 356 2.76 4.12 14.09
C TRP A 356 2.50 5.05 15.27
N SER A 357 1.28 5.58 15.34
CA SER A 357 0.83 6.39 16.46
C SER A 357 0.72 5.58 17.77
N PRO A 358 0.66 6.21 18.95
CA PRO A 358 0.49 5.50 20.22
C PRO A 358 -0.76 4.61 20.29
N ASP A 359 -1.82 4.97 19.59
CA ASP A 359 -3.06 4.20 19.47
C ASP A 359 -2.99 3.14 18.34
N GLY A 360 -1.82 3.00 17.69
CA GLY A 360 -1.48 1.94 16.77
C GLY A 360 -1.93 2.16 15.32
N TRP A 361 -2.23 3.39 14.88
CA TRP A 361 -2.56 3.65 13.49
C TRP A 361 -1.35 4.10 12.67
N PRO A 362 -1.19 3.58 11.44
CA PRO A 362 -0.05 3.93 10.60
C PRO A 362 -0.27 5.24 9.86
N THR A 363 0.83 5.97 9.67
CA THR A 363 0.92 7.16 8.81
C THR A 363 2.15 7.05 7.93
N ALA A 364 2.00 7.25 6.62
CA ALA A 364 3.12 7.30 5.69
C ALA A 364 3.73 8.71 5.67
N LEU A 365 5.05 8.81 5.79
CA LEU A 365 5.81 10.06 5.67
C LEU A 365 6.23 10.28 4.21
N THR A 366 5.30 10.74 3.38
CA THR A 366 5.48 10.94 1.92
C THR A 366 6.01 12.32 1.55
#